data_ee3897585cb79848f786e0f6667c95ed
#
_entry.id   ee3897585cb79848f786e0f6667c95ed
#
_cell.length_a   1.000
_cell.length_b   1.000
_cell.length_c   1.000
_cell.angle_alpha   90.00
_cell.angle_beta   90.00
_cell.angle_gamma   90.00
#
_symmetry.space_group_name_H-M   'P 1'
#
loop_
_entity.id
_entity.type
_entity.pdbx_description
1 polymer ?
#
loop_
_entity_poly.entity_id
_entity_poly.type
_entity_poly.pdbx_seq_one_letter_code
_entity_poly.pdbx_strand_id
1 'polypeptide(L)'
;YTFVPNMDYQIQITESLQRVATVSADSEIEAIELVRRLYKEEKIVLDSEDFTDANFIVKNQNLKTYYQSEKRDFVLAHGDSFKLLKEFDFKFDMIFADPPYFLSNGGISLQSGKVVCVDKGDWDKGKSQDGMMAFNMEWLRLCRDKLKDNGTIWISGTYHNIFSVANCLTELGYKILNVITWQKTNPPANISCRFFTYSTEFVIWARKMQKVPHKFNYDLMKELNDGKQMTDVWRMPAIGRWEKTCGKHPTQKPLRLLVRMILASTNQDD
;
A
#
# COMPACT_ATOMS: atom_id res chain seq x y z
N TYR A 1 10.28 33.93 -24.18
CA TYR A 1 9.19 33.02 -24.56
C TYR A 1 9.76 31.60 -24.47
N THR A 2 9.45 30.89 -23.37
CA THR A 2 9.76 29.47 -23.21
C THR A 2 8.70 28.68 -23.98
N PHE A 3 9.11 28.01 -25.04
CA PHE A 3 8.25 27.11 -25.81
C PHE A 3 7.93 25.91 -24.92
N VAL A 4 6.71 25.82 -24.40
CA VAL A 4 6.20 24.60 -23.75
C VAL A 4 5.71 23.72 -24.90
N PRO A 5 6.30 22.55 -25.15
CA PRO A 5 5.82 21.65 -26.21
C PRO A 5 4.40 21.20 -25.87
N ASN A 6 3.49 21.29 -26.84
CA ASN A 6 2.17 20.66 -26.74
C ASN A 6 2.38 19.17 -26.52
N MET A 7 1.84 18.65 -25.43
CA MET A 7 1.84 17.21 -25.15
C MET A 7 0.49 16.62 -25.55
N ASP A 8 0.54 15.52 -26.28
CA ASP A 8 -0.65 14.75 -26.63
C ASP A 8 -1.08 13.89 -25.44
N TYR A 9 -2.35 14.01 -25.05
CA TYR A 9 -2.93 13.20 -23.99
C TYR A 9 -3.94 12.22 -24.56
N GLN A 10 -3.89 10.98 -24.14
CA GLN A 10 -4.97 10.01 -24.38
C GLN A 10 -5.97 10.11 -23.24
N ILE A 11 -7.23 10.40 -23.56
CA ILE A 11 -8.33 10.48 -22.60
C ILE A 11 -9.21 9.26 -22.79
N GLN A 12 -9.39 8.48 -21.74
CA GLN A 12 -10.40 7.43 -21.69
C GLN A 12 -11.72 8.06 -21.26
N ILE A 13 -12.73 7.93 -22.11
CA ILE A 13 -14.11 8.31 -21.80
C ILE A 13 -14.85 7.04 -21.44
N THR A 14 -15.54 7.04 -20.30
CA THR A 14 -16.41 5.96 -19.87
C THR A 14 -17.79 6.53 -19.61
N GLU A 15 -18.79 6.04 -20.33
CA GLU A 15 -20.18 6.43 -20.13
C GLU A 15 -20.90 5.37 -19.30
N SER A 16 -21.77 5.81 -18.41
CA SER A 16 -22.65 4.94 -17.62
C SER A 16 -24.09 5.10 -18.12
N LEU A 17 -24.71 3.99 -18.47
CA LEU A 17 -26.09 3.92 -18.95
C LEU A 17 -26.89 3.07 -17.95
N GLN A 18 -28.07 3.53 -17.53
CA GLN A 18 -28.93 2.81 -16.59
C GLN A 18 -30.39 2.84 -17.05
N ARG A 19 -31.02 1.66 -17.07
CA ARG A 19 -32.46 1.50 -17.34
C ARG A 19 -33.09 0.54 -16.33
N VAL A 20 -34.23 0.92 -15.83
CA VAL A 20 -35.07 0.02 -15.02
C VAL A 20 -35.98 -0.78 -15.95
N ALA A 21 -35.80 -2.10 -15.97
CA ALA A 21 -36.67 -3.02 -16.72
C ALA A 21 -37.67 -3.68 -15.77
N THR A 22 -38.97 -3.62 -16.10
CA THR A 22 -40.02 -4.31 -15.33
C THR A 22 -40.33 -5.64 -16.01
N VAL A 23 -40.19 -6.72 -15.27
CA VAL A 23 -40.50 -8.09 -15.74
C VAL A 23 -41.37 -8.84 -14.72
N SER A 24 -42.14 -9.80 -15.18
CA SER A 24 -42.90 -10.68 -14.31
C SER A 24 -42.13 -12.00 -14.17
N ALA A 25 -41.91 -12.45 -12.95
CA ALA A 25 -41.20 -13.69 -12.62
C ALA A 25 -41.66 -14.19 -11.24
N ASP A 26 -41.48 -15.47 -10.98
CA ASP A 26 -41.90 -16.11 -9.72
C ASP A 26 -40.90 -15.88 -8.57
N SER A 27 -39.69 -15.37 -8.88
CA SER A 27 -38.64 -15.03 -7.90
C SER A 27 -37.72 -13.91 -8.40
N GLU A 28 -37.01 -13.24 -7.47
CA GLU A 28 -36.03 -12.23 -7.78
C GLU A 28 -34.88 -12.78 -8.67
N ILE A 29 -34.42 -14.01 -8.40
CA ILE A 29 -33.37 -14.68 -9.17
C ILE A 29 -33.82 -14.89 -10.62
N GLU A 30 -35.04 -15.37 -10.81
CA GLU A 30 -35.62 -15.59 -12.12
C GLU A 30 -35.84 -14.28 -12.89
N ALA A 31 -36.25 -13.22 -12.20
CA ALA A 31 -36.37 -11.88 -12.78
C ALA A 31 -35.02 -11.38 -13.33
N ILE A 32 -33.93 -11.51 -12.53
CA ILE A 32 -32.59 -11.13 -12.93
C ILE A 32 -32.10 -11.94 -14.13
N GLU A 33 -32.33 -13.27 -14.14
CA GLU A 33 -31.93 -14.14 -15.26
C GLU A 33 -32.71 -13.83 -16.53
N LEU A 34 -34.00 -13.53 -16.40
CA LEU A 34 -34.83 -13.11 -17.52
C LEU A 34 -34.33 -11.81 -18.14
N VAL A 35 -34.03 -10.77 -17.33
CA VAL A 35 -33.50 -9.50 -17.81
C VAL A 35 -32.15 -9.69 -18.48
N ARG A 36 -31.23 -10.49 -17.89
CA ARG A 36 -29.93 -10.82 -18.49
C ARG A 36 -30.03 -11.47 -19.85
N ARG A 37 -31.03 -12.39 -20.00
CA ARG A 37 -31.29 -13.05 -21.27
C ARG A 37 -31.82 -12.06 -22.31
N LEU A 38 -32.81 -11.23 -21.94
CA LEU A 38 -33.41 -10.23 -22.83
C LEU A 38 -32.34 -9.19 -23.28
N TYR A 39 -31.42 -8.83 -22.39
CA TYR A 39 -30.29 -7.94 -22.72
C TYR A 39 -29.33 -8.60 -23.73
N LYS A 40 -28.96 -9.88 -23.52
CA LYS A 40 -28.10 -10.63 -24.44
C LYS A 40 -28.74 -10.87 -25.80
N GLU A 41 -30.05 -10.99 -25.86
CA GLU A 41 -30.82 -11.17 -27.08
C GLU A 41 -31.16 -9.83 -27.77
N GLU A 42 -30.58 -8.72 -27.31
CA GLU A 42 -30.80 -7.37 -27.83
C GLU A 42 -32.25 -6.91 -27.80
N LYS A 43 -33.10 -7.54 -26.95
CA LYS A 43 -34.50 -7.13 -26.71
C LYS A 43 -34.61 -5.98 -25.71
N ILE A 44 -33.59 -5.82 -24.87
CA ILE A 44 -33.37 -4.65 -24.03
C ILE A 44 -32.03 -4.07 -24.50
N VAL A 45 -32.05 -2.86 -25.05
CA VAL A 45 -30.88 -2.15 -25.52
C VAL A 45 -30.79 -0.83 -24.74
N LEU A 46 -29.63 -0.56 -24.16
CA LEU A 46 -29.36 0.74 -23.54
C LEU A 46 -28.92 1.71 -24.64
N ASP A 47 -29.43 2.92 -24.61
CA ASP A 47 -29.14 3.96 -25.59
C ASP A 47 -28.81 5.31 -24.91
N SER A 48 -28.73 6.38 -25.68
CA SER A 48 -28.37 7.71 -25.16
C SER A 48 -29.37 8.30 -24.17
N GLU A 49 -30.63 7.81 -24.15
CA GLU A 49 -31.63 8.26 -23.18
C GLU A 49 -31.43 7.64 -21.80
N ASP A 50 -30.67 6.54 -21.73
CA ASP A 50 -30.30 5.87 -20.48
C ASP A 50 -29.02 6.44 -19.86
N PHE A 51 -28.42 7.46 -20.46
CA PHE A 51 -27.20 8.08 -19.99
C PHE A 51 -27.36 8.67 -18.59
N THR A 52 -26.46 8.34 -17.67
CA THR A 52 -26.50 8.84 -16.30
C THR A 52 -25.25 9.63 -15.94
N ASP A 53 -24.07 9.26 -16.46
CA ASP A 53 -22.82 9.90 -16.12
C ASP A 53 -21.71 9.60 -17.15
N ALA A 54 -20.76 10.51 -17.30
CA ALA A 54 -19.53 10.31 -18.07
C ALA A 54 -18.30 10.65 -17.25
N ASN A 55 -17.34 9.75 -17.25
CA ASN A 55 -16.07 9.95 -16.57
C ASN A 55 -14.93 10.08 -17.59
N PHE A 56 -14.06 11.08 -17.39
CA PHE A 56 -12.92 11.38 -18.25
C PHE A 56 -11.62 11.15 -17.46
N ILE A 57 -10.80 10.22 -17.91
CA ILE A 57 -9.54 9.90 -17.26
C ILE A 57 -8.42 10.01 -18.27
N VAL A 58 -7.35 10.73 -17.92
CA VAL A 58 -6.11 10.70 -18.70
C VAL A 58 -5.56 9.28 -18.67
N LYS A 59 -5.47 8.64 -19.82
CA LYS A 59 -4.89 7.30 -19.94
C LYS A 59 -3.39 7.42 -19.87
N ASN A 60 -2.82 7.23 -18.70
CA ASN A 60 -1.37 7.18 -18.53
C ASN A 60 -0.82 5.95 -19.26
N GLN A 61 -0.12 6.16 -20.37
CA GLN A 61 0.33 5.09 -21.27
C GLN A 61 1.32 4.10 -20.58
N ASN A 62 1.86 4.49 -19.42
CA ASN A 62 2.90 3.73 -18.72
C ASN A 62 2.39 3.02 -17.44
N LEU A 63 1.22 3.37 -16.94
CA LEU A 63 0.67 2.77 -15.73
C LEU A 63 -0.06 1.46 -16.09
N LYS A 64 0.61 0.34 -15.90
CA LYS A 64 -0.03 -0.96 -16.05
C LYS A 64 -0.94 -1.22 -14.86
N THR A 65 -2.20 -0.78 -14.96
CA THR A 65 -3.24 -1.15 -13.99
C THR A 65 -3.44 -2.66 -14.07
N TYR A 66 -3.14 -3.35 -12.98
CA TYR A 66 -3.33 -4.79 -12.85
C TYR A 66 -4.77 -5.12 -12.46
N TYR A 67 -5.36 -4.30 -11.59
CA TYR A 67 -6.74 -4.42 -11.13
C TYR A 67 -7.26 -3.04 -10.72
N GLN A 68 -8.55 -2.80 -10.94
CA GLN A 68 -9.28 -1.64 -10.44
C GLN A 68 -10.66 -2.12 -9.96
N SER A 69 -11.10 -1.65 -8.80
CA SER A 69 -12.44 -1.92 -8.29
C SER A 69 -13.51 -1.25 -9.15
N GLU A 70 -14.73 -1.79 -9.13
CA GLU A 70 -15.86 -1.22 -9.88
C GLU A 70 -16.16 0.22 -9.48
N LYS A 71 -16.06 0.53 -8.18
CA LYS A 71 -16.24 1.88 -7.63
C LYS A 71 -15.03 2.79 -7.85
N ARG A 72 -13.92 2.26 -8.39
CA ARG A 72 -12.64 2.95 -8.57
C ARG A 72 -12.01 3.51 -7.30
N ASP A 73 -12.44 3.01 -6.13
CA ASP A 73 -11.87 3.33 -4.83
C ASP A 73 -10.60 2.54 -4.51
N PHE A 74 -10.25 1.56 -5.36
CA PHE A 74 -9.05 0.75 -5.24
C PHE A 74 -8.43 0.46 -6.60
N VAL A 75 -7.13 0.76 -6.74
CA VAL A 75 -6.32 0.48 -7.93
C VAL A 75 -5.07 -0.29 -7.55
N LEU A 76 -4.82 -1.41 -8.21
CA LEU A 76 -3.56 -2.15 -8.12
C LEU A 76 -2.75 -1.92 -9.40
N ALA A 77 -1.61 -1.25 -9.27
CA ALA A 77 -0.66 -1.03 -10.34
C ALA A 77 0.54 -1.98 -10.20
N HIS A 78 1.02 -2.53 -11.31
CA HIS A 78 2.20 -3.38 -11.36
C HIS A 78 3.28 -2.76 -12.24
N GLY A 79 4.46 -2.54 -11.67
CA GLY A 79 5.59 -1.96 -12.38
C GLY A 79 6.72 -1.53 -11.44
N ASP A 80 7.69 -0.86 -12.01
CA ASP A 80 8.77 -0.20 -11.28
C ASP A 80 8.21 1.00 -10.50
N SER A 81 8.24 0.94 -9.17
CA SER A 81 7.68 1.97 -8.29
C SER A 81 8.32 3.35 -8.49
N PHE A 82 9.59 3.43 -8.90
CA PHE A 82 10.26 4.70 -9.20
C PHE A 82 9.66 5.38 -10.43
N LYS A 83 9.25 4.60 -11.42
CA LYS A 83 8.56 5.10 -12.62
C LYS A 83 7.11 5.44 -12.30
N LEU A 84 6.39 4.49 -11.65
CA LEU A 84 4.98 4.67 -11.32
C LEU A 84 4.74 5.91 -10.44
N LEU A 85 5.57 6.13 -9.40
CA LEU A 85 5.43 7.31 -8.55
C LEU A 85 5.59 8.62 -9.32
N LYS A 86 6.44 8.68 -10.34
CA LYS A 86 6.60 9.89 -11.16
C LYS A 86 5.36 10.19 -12.01
N GLU A 87 4.63 9.15 -12.41
CA GLU A 87 3.48 9.26 -13.31
C GLU A 87 2.20 9.72 -12.62
N PHE A 88 2.04 9.54 -11.31
CA PHE A 88 0.88 10.06 -10.59
C PHE A 88 0.85 11.59 -10.64
N ASP A 89 -0.29 12.16 -11.02
CA ASP A 89 -0.55 13.62 -11.08
C ASP A 89 -1.14 14.18 -9.79
N PHE A 90 -1.48 13.32 -8.83
CA PHE A 90 -2.03 13.67 -7.52
C PHE A 90 -1.05 13.41 -6.38
N LYS A 91 -1.40 13.89 -5.19
CA LYS A 91 -0.64 13.70 -3.96
C LYS A 91 -1.43 12.87 -2.96
N PHE A 92 -0.69 12.01 -2.24
CA PHE A 92 -1.23 11.11 -1.24
C PHE A 92 -1.32 11.76 0.14
N ASP A 93 -2.34 11.43 0.90
CA ASP A 93 -2.48 11.76 2.32
C ASP A 93 -1.54 10.93 3.17
N MET A 94 -1.41 9.65 2.80
CA MET A 94 -0.58 8.67 3.47
C MET A 94 0.12 7.77 2.46
N ILE A 95 1.38 7.43 2.72
CA ILE A 95 2.12 6.38 2.02
C ILE A 95 2.53 5.33 3.04
N PHE A 96 2.26 4.05 2.75
CA PHE A 96 2.93 2.93 3.40
C PHE A 96 3.94 2.31 2.44
N ALA A 97 5.20 2.22 2.88
CA ALA A 97 6.29 1.63 2.11
C ALA A 97 6.87 0.41 2.82
N ASP A 98 7.01 -0.68 2.08
CA ASP A 98 7.70 -1.91 2.50
C ASP A 98 8.88 -2.16 1.55
N PRO A 99 9.99 -1.37 1.69
CA PRO A 99 11.12 -1.43 0.78
C PRO A 99 11.92 -2.73 0.95
N PRO A 100 12.82 -3.08 0.03
CA PRO A 100 13.77 -4.16 0.21
C PRO A 100 14.57 -4.00 1.51
N TYR A 101 14.74 -5.11 2.24
CA TYR A 101 15.54 -5.12 3.48
C TYR A 101 16.99 -5.53 3.25
N PHE A 102 17.32 -5.93 2.02
CA PHE A 102 18.65 -6.37 1.58
C PHE A 102 19.16 -7.60 2.37
N LEU A 103 18.28 -8.55 2.66
CA LEU A 103 18.54 -9.73 3.48
C LEU A 103 18.94 -10.97 2.67
N SER A 104 18.79 -10.95 1.36
CA SER A 104 19.06 -12.11 0.46
C SER A 104 20.56 -12.26 0.20
N ASN A 105 21.31 -12.67 1.24
CA ASN A 105 22.76 -12.87 1.21
C ASN A 105 23.15 -14.35 1.38
N GLY A 106 22.25 -15.30 1.07
CA GLY A 106 22.52 -16.74 1.22
C GLY A 106 22.50 -17.24 2.67
N GLY A 107 21.97 -16.47 3.63
CA GLY A 107 21.79 -16.91 5.01
C GLY A 107 20.72 -18.00 5.15
N ILE A 108 20.68 -18.67 6.31
CA ILE A 108 19.70 -19.71 6.63
C ILE A 108 18.76 -19.25 7.73
N SER A 109 17.50 -19.69 7.68
CA SER A 109 16.46 -19.42 8.69
C SER A 109 15.62 -20.67 8.94
N LEU A 110 14.85 -20.68 10.02
CA LEU A 110 13.87 -21.72 10.31
C LEU A 110 12.45 -21.26 9.91
N GLN A 111 11.79 -22.06 9.07
CA GLN A 111 10.37 -21.91 8.81
C GLN A 111 9.66 -23.23 9.14
N SER A 112 8.72 -23.18 10.10
CA SER A 112 7.95 -24.35 10.53
C SER A 112 8.85 -25.57 10.89
N GLY A 113 9.98 -25.31 11.57
CA GLY A 113 10.94 -26.35 11.98
C GLY A 113 11.89 -26.85 10.88
N LYS A 114 11.81 -26.31 9.66
CA LYS A 114 12.72 -26.66 8.55
C LYS A 114 13.72 -25.55 8.29
N VAL A 115 14.96 -25.90 8.05
CA VAL A 115 16.01 -24.98 7.60
C VAL A 115 15.70 -24.56 6.16
N VAL A 116 15.62 -23.27 5.91
CA VAL A 116 15.39 -22.68 4.59
C VAL A 116 16.44 -21.62 4.29
N CYS A 117 16.86 -21.51 3.03
CA CYS A 117 17.71 -20.44 2.57
C CYS A 117 16.94 -19.12 2.59
N VAL A 118 17.60 -18.02 3.04
CA VAL A 118 17.03 -16.68 2.99
C VAL A 118 17.36 -16.08 1.62
N ASP A 119 16.62 -16.49 0.62
CA ASP A 119 16.62 -15.87 -0.71
C ASP A 119 15.20 -15.45 -1.05
N LYS A 120 14.98 -14.13 -1.18
CA LYS A 120 13.69 -13.54 -1.52
C LYS A 120 13.65 -13.05 -2.97
N GLY A 121 14.75 -13.20 -3.69
CA GLY A 121 14.92 -12.78 -5.07
C GLY A 121 15.93 -11.64 -5.25
N ASP A 122 16.23 -11.32 -6.52
CA ASP A 122 17.26 -10.34 -6.89
C ASP A 122 17.00 -8.94 -6.34
N TRP A 123 15.74 -8.59 -6.14
CA TRP A 123 15.33 -7.29 -5.58
C TRP A 123 15.75 -7.07 -4.12
N ASP A 124 16.00 -8.14 -3.35
CA ASP A 124 16.41 -8.09 -1.94
C ASP A 124 17.89 -8.46 -1.74
N LYS A 125 18.68 -8.54 -2.80
CA LYS A 125 20.13 -8.80 -2.70
C LYS A 125 20.83 -7.66 -1.95
N GLY A 126 21.81 -8.06 -1.14
CA GLY A 126 22.63 -7.14 -0.37
C GLY A 126 23.31 -6.09 -1.25
N LYS A 127 23.31 -4.86 -0.80
CA LYS A 127 24.02 -3.73 -1.39
C LYS A 127 25.15 -3.26 -0.46
N SER A 128 26.13 -2.54 -1.01
CA SER A 128 27.04 -1.77 -0.17
C SER A 128 26.26 -0.73 0.64
N GLN A 129 26.83 -0.24 1.71
CA GLN A 129 26.19 0.77 2.55
C GLN A 129 25.84 2.03 1.76
N ASP A 130 26.76 2.49 0.90
CA ASP A 130 26.52 3.65 0.02
C ASP A 130 25.42 3.36 -1.01
N GLY A 131 25.39 2.15 -1.57
CA GLY A 131 24.33 1.74 -2.50
C GLY A 131 22.96 1.67 -1.84
N MET A 132 22.90 1.27 -0.56
CA MET A 132 21.66 1.28 0.23
C MET A 132 21.22 2.72 0.53
N MET A 133 22.13 3.61 0.90
CA MET A 133 21.85 5.02 1.14
C MET A 133 21.32 5.70 -0.14
N ALA A 134 22.01 5.53 -1.27
CA ALA A 134 21.59 6.10 -2.55
C ALA A 134 20.18 5.62 -2.96
N PHE A 135 19.91 4.32 -2.83
CA PHE A 135 18.59 3.74 -3.10
C PHE A 135 17.52 4.36 -2.19
N ASN A 136 17.79 4.43 -0.87
CA ASN A 136 16.84 4.98 0.09
C ASN A 136 16.58 6.48 -0.14
N MET A 137 17.59 7.25 -0.48
CA MET A 137 17.44 8.67 -0.82
C MET A 137 16.54 8.87 -2.04
N GLU A 138 16.67 8.06 -3.07
CA GLU A 138 15.92 8.20 -4.30
C GLU A 138 14.43 7.95 -4.09
N TRP A 139 14.05 6.77 -3.56
CA TRP A 139 12.63 6.46 -3.39
C TRP A 139 11.96 7.34 -2.33
N LEU A 140 12.66 7.72 -1.24
CA LEU A 140 12.11 8.62 -0.23
C LEU A 140 11.88 10.03 -0.77
N ARG A 141 12.74 10.52 -1.67
CA ARG A 141 12.53 11.79 -2.36
C ARG A 141 11.26 11.73 -3.22
N LEU A 142 11.08 10.68 -4.01
CA LEU A 142 9.86 10.49 -4.80
C LEU A 142 8.60 10.42 -3.93
N CYS A 143 8.64 9.69 -2.82
CA CYS A 143 7.53 9.66 -1.88
C CYS A 143 7.24 11.06 -1.31
N ARG A 144 8.28 11.82 -0.97
CA ARG A 144 8.14 13.19 -0.47
C ARG A 144 7.43 14.10 -1.47
N ASP A 145 7.81 14.01 -2.73
CA ASP A 145 7.23 14.81 -3.80
C ASP A 145 5.74 14.47 -4.03
N LYS A 146 5.37 13.23 -3.76
CA LYS A 146 3.99 12.73 -3.92
C LYS A 146 3.13 12.80 -2.65
N LEU A 147 3.68 13.19 -1.51
CA LEU A 147 2.89 13.46 -0.30
C LEU A 147 2.31 14.86 -0.32
N LYS A 148 1.06 15.02 0.18
CA LYS A 148 0.52 16.32 0.59
C LYS A 148 1.39 16.94 1.67
N ASP A 149 1.31 18.24 1.90
CA ASP A 149 2.17 18.91 2.88
C ASP A 149 1.90 18.47 4.32
N ASN A 150 0.65 18.11 4.63
CA ASN A 150 0.24 17.46 5.87
C ASN A 150 0.33 15.93 5.84
N GLY A 151 0.78 15.35 4.74
CA GLY A 151 0.86 13.91 4.52
C GLY A 151 1.92 13.23 5.37
N THR A 152 1.70 11.93 5.61
CA THR A 152 2.59 11.08 6.41
C THR A 152 3.06 9.85 5.65
N ILE A 153 4.20 9.32 6.06
CA ILE A 153 4.75 8.08 5.53
C ILE A 153 5.02 7.09 6.65
N TRP A 154 4.66 5.84 6.41
CA TRP A 154 4.94 4.69 7.26
C TRP A 154 5.89 3.76 6.52
N ILE A 155 6.99 3.37 7.14
CA ILE A 155 8.04 2.59 6.49
C ILE A 155 8.39 1.40 7.37
N SER A 156 8.14 0.19 6.87
CA SER A 156 8.55 -1.03 7.56
C SER A 156 10.01 -1.35 7.29
N GLY A 157 10.65 -1.98 8.26
CA GLY A 157 12.05 -2.37 8.13
C GLY A 157 12.55 -3.24 9.27
N THR A 158 13.74 -3.77 9.07
CA THR A 158 14.52 -4.46 10.10
C THR A 158 15.76 -3.63 10.44
N TYR A 159 16.53 -4.08 11.43
CA TYR A 159 17.78 -3.39 11.80
C TYR A 159 18.79 -3.26 10.64
N HIS A 160 18.64 -4.05 9.56
CA HIS A 160 19.54 -3.99 8.41
C HIS A 160 19.38 -2.73 7.56
N ASN A 161 18.16 -2.20 7.47
CA ASN A 161 17.86 -1.05 6.60
C ASN A 161 17.26 0.17 7.32
N ILE A 162 16.65 -0.03 8.49
CA ILE A 162 15.84 1.02 9.13
C ILE A 162 16.66 2.24 9.56
N PHE A 163 17.90 2.05 9.96
CA PHE A 163 18.80 3.15 10.34
C PHE A 163 19.21 4.00 9.14
N SER A 164 19.48 3.36 7.99
CA SER A 164 19.74 4.06 6.73
C SER A 164 18.51 4.86 6.29
N VAL A 165 17.31 4.27 6.39
CA VAL A 165 16.04 4.96 6.10
C VAL A 165 15.85 6.18 7.01
N ALA A 166 16.09 6.04 8.33
CA ALA A 166 15.97 7.15 9.28
C ALA A 166 16.92 8.32 8.96
N ASN A 167 18.15 8.03 8.59
CA ASN A 167 19.12 9.03 8.18
C ASN A 167 18.66 9.76 6.92
N CYS A 168 18.22 9.04 5.89
CA CYS A 168 17.70 9.61 4.66
C CYS A 168 16.45 10.48 4.89
N LEU A 169 15.53 10.05 5.75
CA LEU A 169 14.35 10.85 6.13
C LEU A 169 14.76 12.19 6.74
N THR A 170 15.75 12.18 7.64
CA THR A 170 16.25 13.39 8.30
C THR A 170 16.90 14.33 7.28
N GLU A 171 17.74 13.80 6.40
CA GLU A 171 18.44 14.56 5.36
C GLU A 171 17.45 15.18 4.35
N LEU A 172 16.38 14.44 3.98
CA LEU A 172 15.32 14.95 3.12
C LEU A 172 14.36 15.93 3.83
N GLY A 173 14.54 16.21 5.11
CA GLY A 173 13.75 17.17 5.87
C GLY A 173 12.36 16.65 6.28
N TYR A 174 12.17 15.35 6.36
CA TYR A 174 11.01 14.79 7.05
C TYR A 174 11.13 15.01 8.57
N LYS A 175 10.01 14.98 9.27
CA LYS A 175 9.98 14.88 10.72
C LYS A 175 9.57 13.48 11.14
N ILE A 176 10.48 12.72 11.72
CA ILE A 176 10.16 11.43 12.33
C ILE A 176 9.29 11.71 13.55
N LEU A 177 8.13 11.04 13.63
CA LEU A 177 7.16 11.13 14.71
C LEU A 177 7.38 10.01 15.72
N ASN A 178 7.48 8.76 15.23
CA ASN A 178 7.74 7.58 16.03
C ASN A 178 8.62 6.59 15.28
N VAL A 179 9.40 5.83 16.04
CA VAL A 179 9.99 4.56 15.60
C VAL A 179 9.30 3.46 16.37
N ILE A 180 8.33 2.83 15.73
CA ILE A 180 7.49 1.81 16.35
C ILE A 180 8.22 0.48 16.33
N THR A 181 8.27 -0.19 17.47
CA THR A 181 8.76 -1.54 17.62
C THR A 181 7.60 -2.52 17.48
N TRP A 182 7.51 -3.22 16.37
CA TRP A 182 6.60 -4.34 16.23
C TRP A 182 7.23 -5.59 16.85
N GLN A 183 6.78 -5.94 18.05
CA GLN A 183 7.19 -7.13 18.78
C GLN A 183 6.36 -8.33 18.33
N LYS A 184 7.00 -9.30 17.69
CA LYS A 184 6.37 -10.55 17.26
C LYS A 184 6.16 -11.47 18.47
N THR A 185 4.96 -11.97 18.64
CA THR A 185 4.65 -12.94 19.73
C THR A 185 5.08 -14.38 19.39
N ASN A 186 5.42 -14.63 18.11
CA ASN A 186 5.82 -15.93 17.57
C ASN A 186 7.08 -15.82 16.68
N PRO A 187 8.20 -15.26 17.22
CA PRO A 187 9.42 -15.12 16.43
C PRO A 187 10.03 -16.51 16.08
N PRO A 188 10.73 -16.63 14.95
CA PRO A 188 11.48 -17.84 14.65
C PRO A 188 12.62 -18.01 15.62
N ALA A 189 12.95 -19.28 15.97
CA ALA A 189 14.07 -19.56 16.85
C ALA A 189 15.42 -19.20 16.22
N ASN A 190 16.38 -18.78 17.04
CA ASN A 190 17.76 -18.57 16.63
C ASN A 190 18.51 -19.91 16.59
N ILE A 191 18.87 -20.36 15.38
CA ILE A 191 19.55 -21.65 15.17
C ILE A 191 20.98 -21.63 15.71
N SER A 192 21.67 -20.48 15.61
CA SER A 192 23.08 -20.40 15.98
C SER A 192 23.32 -20.40 17.48
N CYS A 193 22.32 -20.04 18.30
CA CYS A 193 22.39 -19.90 19.75
C CYS A 193 23.54 -18.97 20.24
N ARG A 194 23.98 -18.01 19.39
CA ARG A 194 25.14 -17.14 19.69
C ARG A 194 24.73 -15.70 19.95
N PHE A 195 23.46 -15.35 19.76
CA PHE A 195 22.87 -14.02 20.02
C PHE A 195 21.41 -14.16 20.35
N PHE A 196 20.79 -13.07 20.81
CA PHE A 196 19.37 -13.07 21.14
C PHE A 196 18.50 -13.31 19.89
N THR A 197 17.39 -14.01 20.08
CA THR A 197 16.40 -14.23 19.02
C THR A 197 15.81 -12.88 18.57
N TYR A 198 15.87 -12.62 17.28
CA TYR A 198 15.22 -11.43 16.71
C TYR A 198 13.71 -11.60 16.76
N SER A 199 13.09 -10.85 17.67
CA SER A 199 11.65 -10.87 17.88
C SER A 199 10.95 -9.58 17.40
N THR A 200 11.70 -8.63 16.84
CA THR A 200 11.17 -7.32 16.50
C THR A 200 11.44 -6.97 15.02
N GLU A 201 10.50 -6.21 14.45
CA GLU A 201 10.70 -5.37 13.27
C GLU A 201 10.33 -3.94 13.64
N PHE A 202 10.70 -3.00 12.80
CA PHE A 202 10.46 -1.59 13.05
C PHE A 202 9.51 -1.01 12.02
N VAL A 203 8.76 0.02 12.43
CA VAL A 203 7.98 0.86 11.52
C VAL A 203 8.27 2.32 11.86
N ILE A 204 8.92 3.05 10.94
CA ILE A 204 9.08 4.49 11.10
C ILE A 204 7.82 5.18 10.63
N TRP A 205 7.28 6.06 11.47
CA TRP A 205 6.24 7.01 11.11
C TRP A 205 6.84 8.40 11.02
N ALA A 206 6.71 9.04 9.87
CA ALA A 206 7.22 10.39 9.64
C ALA A 206 6.21 11.26 8.89
N ARG A 207 6.28 12.57 9.10
CA ARG A 207 5.51 13.55 8.33
C ARG A 207 6.41 14.31 7.36
N LYS A 208 5.82 14.78 6.25
CA LYS A 208 6.54 15.49 5.19
C LYS A 208 7.16 16.80 5.70
N MET A 209 6.37 17.66 6.33
CA MET A 209 6.79 19.02 6.69
C MET A 209 7.05 19.14 8.19
N GLN A 210 8.10 19.89 8.56
CA GLN A 210 8.51 20.07 9.97
C GLN A 210 7.44 20.78 10.82
N LYS A 211 6.72 21.74 10.24
CA LYS A 211 5.80 22.63 10.98
C LYS A 211 4.32 22.47 10.63
N VAL A 212 4.00 21.71 9.59
CA VAL A 212 2.60 21.48 9.20
C VAL A 212 2.01 20.34 10.03
N PRO A 213 0.88 20.53 10.71
CA PRO A 213 0.22 19.48 11.46
C PRO A 213 -0.19 18.32 10.52
N HIS A 214 0.05 17.11 10.96
CA HIS A 214 -0.41 15.90 10.28
C HIS A 214 -1.69 15.38 10.93
N LYS A 215 -2.39 14.50 10.22
CA LYS A 215 -3.55 13.80 10.77
C LYS A 215 -3.09 12.73 11.76
N PHE A 216 -3.72 12.73 12.95
CA PHE A 216 -3.62 11.65 13.92
C PHE A 216 -4.95 11.47 14.67
N ASN A 217 -5.54 10.31 14.55
CA ASN A 217 -6.82 9.96 15.16
C ASN A 217 -6.61 9.51 16.61
N TYR A 218 -6.20 10.44 17.46
CA TYR A 218 -5.81 10.18 18.84
C TYR A 218 -6.88 9.48 19.65
N ASP A 219 -8.12 9.96 19.61
CA ASP A 219 -9.23 9.40 20.40
C ASP A 219 -9.58 7.99 19.94
N LEU A 220 -9.61 7.73 18.62
CA LEU A 220 -9.78 6.40 18.05
C LEU A 220 -8.66 5.45 18.52
N MET A 221 -7.41 5.90 18.53
CA MET A 221 -6.28 5.09 18.98
C MET A 221 -6.38 4.76 20.48
N LYS A 222 -6.89 5.68 21.30
CA LYS A 222 -7.20 5.41 22.72
C LYS A 222 -8.32 4.39 22.87
N GLU A 223 -9.41 4.54 22.11
CA GLU A 223 -10.53 3.60 22.14
C GLU A 223 -10.07 2.18 21.79
N LEU A 224 -9.28 2.03 20.72
CA LEU A 224 -8.70 0.75 20.30
C LEU A 224 -7.68 0.17 21.29
N ASN A 225 -7.28 0.93 22.29
CA ASN A 225 -6.34 0.54 23.34
C ASN A 225 -6.95 0.67 24.75
N ASP A 226 -8.21 0.24 24.89
CA ASP A 226 -8.94 0.19 26.16
C ASP A 226 -8.96 1.55 26.92
N GLY A 227 -9.11 2.64 26.20
CA GLY A 227 -9.16 4.00 26.74
C GLY A 227 -7.79 4.59 27.16
N LYS A 228 -6.69 3.87 26.96
CA LYS A 228 -5.33 4.32 27.28
C LYS A 228 -4.58 4.81 26.04
N GLN A 229 -3.62 5.70 26.22
CA GLN A 229 -2.72 6.08 25.13
C GLN A 229 -2.00 4.86 24.57
N MET A 230 -2.02 4.74 23.23
CA MET A 230 -1.27 3.69 22.56
C MET A 230 0.21 4.06 22.54
N THR A 231 1.07 3.10 22.83
CA THR A 231 2.53 3.28 22.85
C THR A 231 3.15 2.87 21.51
N ASP A 232 4.43 3.12 21.36
CA ASP A 232 5.24 2.77 20.20
C ASP A 232 5.76 1.32 20.19
N VAL A 233 5.36 0.49 21.18
CA VAL A 233 5.61 -0.95 21.18
C VAL A 233 4.32 -1.69 20.86
N TRP A 234 4.26 -2.26 19.64
CA TRP A 234 3.09 -2.98 19.16
C TRP A 234 3.32 -4.48 19.23
N ARG A 235 2.66 -5.12 20.18
CA ARG A 235 2.76 -6.56 20.37
C ARG A 235 1.69 -7.28 19.57
N MET A 236 2.10 -7.99 18.51
CA MET A 236 1.22 -8.78 17.65
C MET A 236 1.99 -9.90 16.96
N PRO A 237 1.32 -11.02 16.60
CA PRO A 237 1.99 -12.10 15.87
C PRO A 237 2.42 -11.65 14.47
N ALA A 238 3.38 -12.38 13.89
CA ALA A 238 3.58 -12.39 12.46
C ALA A 238 2.33 -12.98 11.78
N ILE A 239 2.27 -12.84 10.44
CA ILE A 239 1.11 -13.26 9.65
C ILE A 239 0.62 -14.66 10.01
N GLY A 240 -0.68 -14.78 10.26
CA GLY A 240 -1.38 -16.04 10.54
C GLY A 240 -1.63 -16.87 9.27
N ARG A 241 -1.93 -18.17 9.45
CA ARG A 241 -2.29 -19.04 8.31
C ARG A 241 -3.59 -18.58 7.63
N TRP A 242 -4.52 -18.04 8.39
CA TRP A 242 -5.82 -17.55 7.91
C TRP A 242 -5.72 -16.30 7.04
N GLU A 243 -4.62 -15.54 7.14
CA GLU A 243 -4.37 -14.37 6.27
C GLU A 243 -3.72 -14.73 4.92
N LYS A 244 -3.41 -16.03 4.69
CA LYS A 244 -2.72 -16.52 3.48
C LYS A 244 -3.72 -17.12 2.49
N THR A 245 -4.83 -16.47 2.27
CA THR A 245 -5.93 -16.96 1.42
C THR A 245 -5.56 -17.02 -0.07
N CYS A 246 -4.69 -16.12 -0.52
CA CYS A 246 -4.26 -16.02 -1.93
C CYS A 246 -2.85 -16.61 -2.17
N GLY A 247 -2.39 -17.53 -1.32
CA GLY A 247 -1.07 -18.14 -1.43
C GLY A 247 -0.04 -17.60 -0.44
N LYS A 248 1.23 -17.97 -0.64
CA LYS A 248 2.35 -17.55 0.22
C LYS A 248 3.13 -16.42 -0.43
N HIS A 249 3.19 -15.27 0.24
CA HIS A 249 4.19 -14.26 -0.06
C HIS A 249 5.23 -14.23 1.07
N PRO A 250 6.54 -14.25 0.77
CA PRO A 250 7.60 -14.42 1.78
C PRO A 250 7.67 -13.27 2.80
N THR A 251 7.23 -12.07 2.41
CA THR A 251 7.32 -10.85 3.23
C THR A 251 5.96 -10.22 3.55
N GLN A 252 4.86 -10.97 3.38
CA GLN A 252 3.52 -10.46 3.67
C GLN A 252 3.43 -9.91 5.09
N LYS A 253 2.90 -8.69 5.24
CA LYS A 253 2.65 -8.05 6.53
C LYS A 253 1.29 -8.45 7.10
N PRO A 254 1.14 -8.54 8.44
CA PRO A 254 -0.16 -8.81 9.06
C PRO A 254 -1.15 -7.68 8.77
N LEU A 255 -2.38 -8.03 8.42
CA LEU A 255 -3.44 -7.07 8.14
C LEU A 255 -3.66 -6.11 9.32
N ARG A 256 -3.61 -6.63 10.55
CA ARG A 256 -3.76 -5.83 11.77
C ARG A 256 -2.74 -4.69 11.88
N LEU A 257 -1.51 -4.88 11.37
CA LEU A 257 -0.47 -3.85 11.35
C LEU A 257 -0.88 -2.70 10.40
N LEU A 258 -1.31 -3.05 9.18
CA LEU A 258 -1.71 -2.09 8.15
C LEU A 258 -2.96 -1.31 8.57
N VAL A 259 -3.99 -2.01 9.06
CA VAL A 259 -5.24 -1.39 9.55
C VAL A 259 -4.94 -0.35 10.63
N ARG A 260 -4.04 -0.66 11.59
CA ARG A 260 -3.69 0.30 12.64
C ARG A 260 -3.05 1.56 12.10
N MET A 261 -2.14 1.46 11.13
CA MET A 261 -1.49 2.61 10.51
C MET A 261 -2.49 3.47 9.73
N ILE A 262 -3.38 2.86 8.96
CA ILE A 262 -4.44 3.53 8.20
C ILE A 262 -5.36 4.27 9.18
N LEU A 263 -5.94 3.58 10.14
CA LEU A 263 -6.85 4.18 11.13
C LEU A 263 -6.19 5.29 11.96
N ALA A 264 -4.87 5.22 12.19
CA ALA A 264 -4.15 6.25 12.93
C ALA A 264 -3.99 7.55 12.14
N SER A 265 -3.81 7.50 10.83
CA SER A 265 -3.28 8.63 10.06
C SER A 265 -4.09 9.04 8.82
N THR A 266 -5.27 8.46 8.61
CA THR A 266 -6.18 8.84 7.51
C THR A 266 -7.58 9.14 8.03
N ASN A 267 -8.39 9.82 7.20
CA ASN A 267 -9.83 9.91 7.39
C ASN A 267 -10.53 8.85 6.54
N GLN A 268 -11.84 8.76 6.70
CA GLN A 268 -12.68 8.12 5.72
C GLN A 268 -12.56 8.91 4.41
N ASP A 269 -12.45 8.23 3.29
CA ASP A 269 -12.34 8.80 1.93
C ASP A 269 -10.99 9.46 1.56
N ASP A 270 -9.94 9.30 2.42
CA ASP A 270 -8.56 9.70 2.06
C ASP A 270 -7.88 8.67 1.14
#